data_57cf1630ab642ae053f73e88af3915f0
#
_entry.id   57cf1630ab642ae053f73e88af3915f0
#
_cell.length_a   1.000
_cell.length_b   1.000
_cell.length_c   1.000
_cell.angle_alpha   90.00
_cell.angle_beta   90.00
_cell.angle_gamma   90.00
#
_symmetry.space_group_name_H-M   'P 1'
#
loop_
_entity.id
_entity.type
_entity.pdbx_description
1 polymer ?
#
loop_
_entity_poly.entity_id
_entity_poly.type
_entity_poly.pdbx_seq_one_letter_code
_entity_poly.pdbx_strand_id
1 'polypeptide(L)'
;MFEATLKNRSQPELGTLTVTFPIPEERYENVIFALKKLQIGDERKQDCCIDSIHAPNCPALCRMNGTLANVDELDWLGKKLESFDQYELLQFSAAAERFGLCSADELIDLSFCASEMTVISDFGDLEKVGRKHYLTVHGAADTKELERLNGKEIAQALITGQ
;
A
#
# COMPACT_ATOMS: atom_id res chain seq x y z
N MET A 1 7.13 -5.38 -6.51
CA MET A 1 7.29 -6.84 -6.28
C MET A 1 7.39 -7.12 -4.79
N PHE A 2 6.66 -8.10 -4.31
CA PHE A 2 6.75 -8.60 -2.94
C PHE A 2 6.51 -10.11 -2.90
N GLU A 3 6.95 -10.74 -1.82
CA GLU A 3 6.74 -12.17 -1.60
C GLU A 3 5.83 -12.38 -0.39
N ALA A 4 4.86 -13.26 -0.51
CA ALA A 4 4.01 -13.66 0.60
C ALA A 4 4.11 -15.16 0.82
N THR A 5 4.32 -15.55 2.06
CA THR A 5 4.24 -16.95 2.49
C THR A 5 2.82 -17.22 2.96
N LEU A 6 2.15 -18.12 2.26
CA LEU A 6 0.74 -18.43 2.44
C LEU A 6 0.56 -19.80 3.09
N LYS A 7 -0.47 -19.95 3.91
CA LYS A 7 -0.84 -21.21 4.57
C LYS A 7 -2.35 -21.39 4.61
N ASN A 8 -2.80 -22.61 4.83
CA ASN A 8 -4.19 -22.89 5.15
C ASN A 8 -4.48 -22.43 6.57
N ARG A 9 -5.51 -21.59 6.75
CA ARG A 9 -5.88 -21.08 8.07
C ARG A 9 -6.31 -22.17 9.03
N SER A 10 -7.11 -23.10 8.53
CA SER A 10 -7.71 -24.15 9.36
C SER A 10 -6.74 -25.31 9.62
N GLN A 11 -5.82 -25.55 8.71
CA GLN A 11 -4.86 -26.68 8.74
C GLN A 11 -3.45 -26.20 8.38
N PRO A 12 -2.82 -25.38 9.23
CA PRO A 12 -1.49 -24.84 8.94
C PRO A 12 -0.40 -25.91 8.86
N GLU A 13 -0.63 -27.10 9.43
CA GLU A 13 0.27 -28.24 9.38
C GLU A 13 0.45 -28.82 7.96
N LEU A 14 -0.43 -28.51 7.02
CA LEU A 14 -0.29 -28.95 5.63
C LEU A 14 0.88 -28.30 4.91
N GLY A 15 1.42 -27.22 5.44
CA GLY A 15 2.58 -26.54 4.92
C GLY A 15 2.30 -25.14 4.41
N THR A 16 3.35 -24.51 3.92
CA THR A 16 3.32 -23.15 3.40
C THR A 16 3.82 -23.10 1.96
N LEU A 17 3.41 -22.04 1.23
CA LEU A 17 3.92 -21.76 -0.10
C LEU A 17 4.29 -20.27 -0.15
N THR A 18 5.50 -19.96 -0.58
CA THR A 18 5.94 -18.58 -0.83
C THR A 18 5.68 -18.24 -2.29
N VAL A 19 4.91 -17.20 -2.51
CA VAL A 19 4.52 -16.71 -3.85
C VAL A 19 5.04 -15.30 -4.05
N THR A 20 5.68 -15.07 -5.20
CA THR A 20 6.12 -13.74 -5.61
C THR A 20 4.99 -13.04 -6.36
N PHE A 21 4.64 -11.84 -5.92
CA PHE A 21 3.61 -11.00 -6.55
C PHE A 21 4.22 -9.76 -7.19
N PRO A 22 3.74 -9.32 -8.35
CA PRO A 22 2.71 -9.98 -9.15
C PRO A 22 3.20 -11.30 -9.75
N ILE A 23 2.26 -12.24 -9.95
CA ILE A 23 2.55 -13.55 -10.52
C ILE A 23 2.70 -13.40 -12.04
N PRO A 24 3.82 -13.80 -12.64
CA PRO A 24 3.95 -13.85 -14.10
C PRO A 24 2.84 -14.72 -14.70
N GLU A 25 2.26 -14.25 -15.80
CA GLU A 25 1.10 -14.93 -16.42
C GLU A 25 1.39 -16.40 -16.74
N GLU A 26 2.60 -16.68 -17.23
CA GLU A 26 3.05 -18.04 -17.55
C GLU A 26 3.21 -18.95 -16.33
N ARG A 27 3.27 -18.38 -15.13
CA ARG A 27 3.40 -19.13 -13.87
C ARG A 27 2.11 -19.24 -13.07
N TYR A 28 1.08 -18.51 -13.47
CA TYR A 28 -0.16 -18.42 -12.70
C TYR A 28 -0.77 -19.81 -12.44
N GLU A 29 -0.91 -20.63 -13.48
CA GLU A 29 -1.47 -21.97 -13.36
C GLU A 29 -0.66 -22.87 -12.44
N ASN A 30 0.67 -22.77 -12.50
CA ASN A 30 1.56 -23.55 -11.64
C ASN A 30 1.40 -23.13 -10.17
N VAL A 31 1.26 -21.84 -9.88
CA VAL A 31 1.03 -21.32 -8.53
C VAL A 31 -0.30 -21.83 -8.00
N ILE A 32 -1.39 -21.73 -8.78
CA ILE A 32 -2.71 -22.19 -8.37
C ILE A 32 -2.69 -23.71 -8.12
N PHE A 33 -2.03 -24.49 -8.97
CA PHE A 33 -1.88 -25.93 -8.77
C PHE A 33 -1.15 -26.24 -7.44
N ALA A 34 -0.05 -25.55 -7.17
CA ALA A 34 0.71 -25.73 -5.93
C ALA A 34 -0.11 -25.37 -4.69
N LEU A 35 -0.89 -24.29 -4.74
CA LEU A 35 -1.79 -23.89 -3.66
C LEU A 35 -2.88 -24.95 -3.40
N LYS A 36 -3.49 -25.47 -4.46
CA LYS A 36 -4.50 -26.54 -4.34
C LYS A 36 -3.91 -27.82 -3.73
N LYS A 37 -2.69 -28.17 -4.10
CA LYS A 37 -1.99 -29.34 -3.56
C LYS A 37 -1.78 -29.24 -2.05
N LEU A 38 -1.54 -28.06 -1.53
CA LEU A 38 -1.38 -27.77 -0.10
C LEU A 38 -2.71 -27.40 0.57
N GLN A 39 -3.81 -27.42 -0.17
CA GLN A 39 -5.14 -26.99 0.30
C GLN A 39 -5.14 -25.57 0.84
N ILE A 40 -4.32 -24.70 0.26
CA ILE A 40 -4.26 -23.27 0.60
C ILE A 40 -5.29 -22.53 -0.27
N GLY A 41 -6.31 -21.99 0.38
CA GLY A 41 -7.44 -21.36 -0.31
C GLY A 41 -8.45 -22.38 -0.85
N ASP A 42 -9.72 -22.09 -0.61
CA ASP A 42 -10.83 -22.84 -1.20
C ASP A 42 -11.15 -22.33 -2.60
N GLU A 43 -12.27 -22.73 -3.17
CA GLU A 43 -12.73 -22.23 -4.49
C GLU A 43 -12.92 -20.70 -4.50
N ARG A 44 -13.19 -20.11 -3.36
CA ARG A 44 -13.31 -18.67 -3.17
C ARG A 44 -12.00 -18.05 -2.66
N LYS A 45 -10.97 -18.87 -2.44
CA LYS A 45 -9.64 -18.46 -1.96
C LYS A 45 -9.67 -17.73 -0.60
N GLN A 46 -10.65 -18.05 0.24
CA GLN A 46 -10.85 -17.40 1.53
C GLN A 46 -10.04 -18.00 2.68
N ASP A 47 -9.62 -19.26 2.56
CA ASP A 47 -8.82 -19.96 3.57
C ASP A 47 -7.33 -19.61 3.51
N CYS A 48 -6.91 -18.79 2.56
CA CYS A 48 -5.54 -18.37 2.40
C CYS A 48 -5.15 -17.38 3.50
N CYS A 49 -4.27 -17.80 4.39
CA CYS A 49 -3.73 -16.94 5.44
C CYS A 49 -2.31 -16.49 5.08
N ILE A 50 -2.03 -15.22 5.27
CA ILE A 50 -0.69 -14.67 5.09
C ILE A 50 0.12 -14.95 6.35
N ASP A 51 1.10 -15.84 6.26
CA ASP A 51 2.02 -16.12 7.35
C ASP A 51 3.07 -15.01 7.52
N SER A 52 3.67 -14.59 6.41
CA SER A 52 4.65 -13.50 6.41
C SER A 52 4.73 -12.85 5.03
N ILE A 53 5.17 -11.59 5.00
CA ILE A 53 5.42 -10.84 3.77
C ILE A 53 6.84 -10.29 3.79
N HIS A 54 7.52 -10.42 2.66
CA HIS A 54 8.79 -9.77 2.39
C HIS A 54 8.57 -8.72 1.29
N ALA A 55 8.58 -7.45 1.67
CA ALA A 55 8.31 -6.32 0.80
C ALA A 55 9.30 -5.18 1.08
N PRO A 56 10.56 -5.28 0.58
CA PRO A 56 11.60 -4.31 0.91
C PRO A 56 11.29 -2.89 0.44
N ASN A 57 10.56 -2.76 -0.67
CA ASN A 57 10.20 -1.46 -1.23
C ASN A 57 8.91 -0.87 -0.65
N CYS A 58 8.13 -1.66 0.05
CA CYS A 58 6.87 -1.23 0.66
C CYS A 58 6.61 -1.97 1.98
N PRO A 59 7.32 -1.62 3.06
CA PRO A 59 7.19 -2.31 4.34
C PRO A 59 5.77 -2.29 4.93
N ALA A 60 4.93 -1.35 4.50
CA ALA A 60 3.53 -1.28 4.92
C ALA A 60 2.74 -2.57 4.59
N LEU A 61 3.14 -3.31 3.57
CA LEU A 61 2.51 -4.60 3.22
C LEU A 61 2.67 -5.66 4.31
N CYS A 62 3.70 -5.58 5.14
CA CYS A 62 3.91 -6.49 6.26
C CYS A 62 2.80 -6.39 7.32
N ARG A 63 2.00 -5.35 7.30
CA ARG A 63 0.82 -5.22 8.16
C ARG A 63 -0.26 -6.27 7.87
N MET A 64 -0.22 -6.88 6.69
CA MET A 64 -1.13 -7.96 6.33
C MET A 64 -0.77 -9.31 6.96
N ASN A 65 0.37 -9.43 7.63
CA ASN A 65 0.77 -10.67 8.29
C ASN A 65 -0.33 -11.16 9.25
N GLY A 66 -0.70 -12.42 9.16
CA GLY A 66 -1.75 -13.02 9.97
C GLY A 66 -3.17 -12.79 9.47
N THR A 67 -3.37 -12.04 8.40
CA THR A 67 -4.70 -11.79 7.84
C THR A 67 -5.06 -12.79 6.75
N LEU A 68 -6.36 -12.86 6.43
CA LEU A 68 -6.84 -13.62 5.28
C LEU A 68 -6.75 -12.79 4.01
N ALA A 69 -6.43 -13.44 2.91
CA ALA A 69 -6.36 -12.78 1.62
C ALA A 69 -6.75 -13.71 0.49
N ASN A 70 -7.20 -13.12 -0.59
CA ASN A 70 -7.42 -13.78 -1.87
C ASN A 70 -6.16 -13.62 -2.71
N VAL A 71 -5.69 -14.72 -3.32
CA VAL A 71 -4.46 -14.71 -4.14
C VAL A 71 -4.58 -13.75 -5.32
N ASP A 72 -5.74 -13.66 -5.94
CA ASP A 72 -5.97 -12.74 -7.08
C ASP A 72 -5.94 -11.28 -6.63
N GLU A 73 -6.43 -10.99 -5.43
CA GLU A 73 -6.33 -9.65 -4.84
C GLU A 73 -4.88 -9.27 -4.56
N LEU A 74 -4.08 -10.20 -4.04
CA LEU A 74 -2.66 -9.97 -3.82
C LEU A 74 -1.90 -9.77 -5.14
N ASP A 75 -2.25 -10.52 -6.17
CA ASP A 75 -1.68 -10.36 -7.51
C ASP A 75 -2.03 -8.99 -8.10
N TRP A 76 -3.28 -8.59 -7.99
CA TRP A 76 -3.73 -7.27 -8.44
C TRP A 76 -2.99 -6.15 -7.68
N LEU A 77 -2.87 -6.27 -6.36
CA LEU A 77 -2.16 -5.30 -5.53
C LEU A 77 -0.68 -5.20 -5.96
N GLY A 78 -0.04 -6.34 -6.20
CA GLY A 78 1.34 -6.38 -6.71
C GLY A 78 1.50 -5.64 -8.02
N LYS A 79 0.60 -5.85 -8.99
CA LYS A 79 0.59 -5.14 -10.27
C LYS A 79 0.38 -3.64 -10.09
N LYS A 80 -0.55 -3.27 -9.21
CA LYS A 80 -0.84 -1.86 -8.94
C LYS A 80 0.37 -1.14 -8.34
N LEU A 81 1.03 -1.76 -7.36
CA LEU A 81 2.20 -1.18 -6.71
C LEU A 81 3.41 -1.07 -7.65
N GLU A 82 3.56 -1.99 -8.59
CA GLU A 82 4.60 -1.88 -9.62
C GLU A 82 4.37 -0.70 -10.58
N SER A 83 3.13 -0.27 -10.74
CA SER A 83 2.79 0.91 -11.54
C SER A 83 3.11 2.23 -10.85
N PHE A 84 3.36 2.20 -9.55
CA PHE A 84 3.66 3.39 -8.76
C PHE A 84 5.12 3.81 -8.91
N ASP A 85 5.36 5.11 -8.96
CA ASP A 85 6.69 5.66 -8.78
C ASP A 85 7.10 5.66 -7.28
N GLN A 86 8.31 6.10 -6.99
CA GLN A 86 8.81 6.11 -5.61
C GLN A 86 8.00 7.04 -4.69
N TYR A 87 7.51 8.14 -5.21
CA TYR A 87 6.70 9.06 -4.43
C TYR A 87 5.31 8.50 -4.14
N GLU A 88 4.69 7.88 -5.12
CA GLU A 88 3.39 7.20 -4.96
C GLU A 88 3.48 6.05 -3.96
N LEU A 89 4.58 5.27 -3.98
CA LEU A 89 4.83 4.22 -2.99
C LEU A 89 4.98 4.82 -1.58
N LEU A 90 5.66 5.95 -1.46
CA LEU A 90 5.80 6.66 -0.18
C LEU A 90 4.45 7.16 0.33
N GLN A 91 3.63 7.75 -0.54
CA GLN A 91 2.27 8.18 -0.20
C GLN A 91 1.42 7.00 0.27
N PHE A 92 1.45 5.90 -0.46
CA PHE A 92 0.73 4.68 -0.12
C PHE A 92 1.17 4.12 1.24
N SER A 93 2.48 3.98 1.46
CA SER A 93 3.02 3.44 2.70
C SER A 93 2.69 4.32 3.90
N ALA A 94 2.85 5.63 3.77
CA ALA A 94 2.56 6.57 4.84
C ALA A 94 1.07 6.58 5.19
N ALA A 95 0.19 6.53 4.19
CA ALA A 95 -1.26 6.48 4.42
C ALA A 95 -1.69 5.16 5.06
N ALA A 96 -1.16 4.02 4.61
CA ALA A 96 -1.45 2.72 5.20
C ALA A 96 -1.05 2.67 6.69
N GLU A 97 0.09 3.23 7.02
CA GLU A 97 0.59 3.30 8.39
C GLU A 97 -0.26 4.25 9.25
N ARG A 98 -0.57 5.44 8.73
CA ARG A 98 -1.39 6.43 9.43
C ARG A 98 -2.79 5.91 9.77
N PHE A 99 -3.45 5.26 8.82
CA PHE A 99 -4.81 4.76 9.00
C PHE A 99 -4.87 3.35 9.60
N GLY A 100 -3.72 2.73 9.87
CA GLY A 100 -3.65 1.40 10.47
C GLY A 100 -4.25 0.30 9.60
N LEU A 101 -4.17 0.46 8.27
CA LEU A 101 -4.72 -0.52 7.34
C LEU A 101 -3.88 -1.80 7.36
N CYS A 102 -4.52 -2.95 7.42
CA CYS A 102 -3.83 -4.23 7.58
C CYS A 102 -4.42 -5.39 6.77
N SER A 103 -5.46 -5.17 5.99
CA SER A 103 -6.05 -6.20 5.13
C SER A 103 -5.82 -5.90 3.66
N ALA A 104 -5.87 -6.93 2.81
CA ALA A 104 -5.65 -6.78 1.38
C ALA A 104 -6.69 -5.86 0.73
N ASP A 105 -7.95 -5.99 1.08
CA ASP A 105 -9.03 -5.15 0.58
C ASP A 105 -8.87 -3.68 0.96
N GLU A 106 -8.51 -3.39 2.22
CA GLU A 106 -8.22 -2.03 2.67
C GLU A 106 -7.06 -1.40 1.89
N LEU A 107 -5.98 -2.16 1.67
CA LEU A 107 -4.82 -1.67 0.92
C LEU A 107 -5.11 -1.50 -0.56
N ILE A 108 -5.95 -2.35 -1.14
CA ILE A 108 -6.43 -2.18 -2.51
C ILE A 108 -7.23 -0.88 -2.63
N ASP A 109 -8.16 -0.64 -1.74
CA ASP A 109 -8.95 0.60 -1.72
C ASP A 109 -8.04 1.83 -1.59
N LEU A 110 -7.06 1.78 -0.69
CA LEU A 110 -6.07 2.84 -0.53
C LEU A 110 -5.30 3.10 -1.83
N SER A 111 -4.97 2.07 -2.60
CA SER A 111 -4.17 2.21 -3.82
C SER A 111 -4.83 3.10 -4.89
N PHE A 112 -6.15 3.28 -4.83
CA PHE A 112 -6.88 4.17 -5.74
C PHE A 112 -6.81 5.63 -5.35
N CYS A 113 -6.56 5.96 -4.08
CA CYS A 113 -6.58 7.33 -3.58
C CYS A 113 -5.26 7.77 -2.93
N ALA A 114 -4.24 6.92 -2.89
CA ALA A 114 -2.97 7.25 -2.25
C ALA A 114 -2.28 8.48 -2.85
N SER A 115 -2.44 8.71 -4.15
CA SER A 115 -1.87 9.87 -4.85
C SER A 115 -2.47 11.21 -4.40
N GLU A 116 -3.61 11.19 -3.73
CA GLU A 116 -4.24 12.39 -3.17
C GLU A 116 -3.65 12.76 -1.80
N MET A 117 -2.84 11.88 -1.21
CA MET A 117 -2.21 12.10 0.09
C MET A 117 -0.94 12.96 -0.06
N THR A 118 -0.74 13.84 0.90
CA THR A 118 0.49 14.65 0.99
C THR A 118 1.40 14.08 2.07
N VAL A 119 2.65 13.80 1.71
CA VAL A 119 3.67 13.33 2.63
C VAL A 119 4.59 14.49 3.00
N ILE A 120 4.72 14.75 4.29
CA ILE A 120 5.63 15.76 4.83
C ILE A 120 6.86 15.02 5.36
N SER A 121 8.00 15.18 4.67
CA SER A 121 9.25 14.55 5.05
C SER A 121 10.15 15.47 5.90
N ASP A 122 9.92 16.75 5.85
CA ASP A 122 10.67 17.74 6.61
C ASP A 122 9.75 18.64 7.42
N PHE A 123 9.67 18.38 8.72
CA PHE A 123 8.89 19.19 9.66
C PHE A 123 9.63 20.45 10.15
N GLY A 124 10.92 20.60 9.78
CA GLY A 124 11.74 21.73 10.16
C GLY A 124 11.36 23.04 9.45
N ASP A 125 10.71 22.94 8.28
CA ASP A 125 10.28 24.11 7.50
C ASP A 125 8.82 23.94 7.05
N LEU A 126 7.90 24.11 7.99
CA LEU A 126 6.46 24.03 7.74
C LEU A 126 5.95 25.13 6.81
N GLU A 127 6.59 26.30 6.83
CA GLU A 127 6.23 27.41 5.92
C GLU A 127 6.40 27.00 4.46
N LYS A 128 7.56 26.42 4.14
CA LYS A 128 7.86 25.94 2.78
C LYS A 128 6.93 24.81 2.35
N VAL A 129 6.65 23.86 3.25
CA VAL A 129 5.73 22.74 3.00
C VAL A 129 4.33 23.25 2.67
N GLY A 130 3.81 24.18 3.45
CA GLY A 130 2.49 24.76 3.25
C GLY A 130 2.38 25.52 1.93
N ARG A 131 3.38 26.33 1.59
CA ARG A 131 3.43 27.08 0.32
C ARG A 131 3.48 26.14 -0.88
N LYS A 132 4.31 25.11 -0.80
CA LYS A 132 4.41 24.09 -1.85
C LYS A 132 3.07 23.38 -2.07
N HIS A 133 2.39 23.00 -1.00
CA HIS A 133 1.07 22.38 -1.08
C HIS A 133 0.05 23.30 -1.72
N TYR A 134 0.01 24.58 -1.30
CA TYR A 134 -0.90 25.59 -1.88
C TYR A 134 -0.70 25.71 -3.39
N LEU A 135 0.55 25.83 -3.84
CA LEU A 135 0.88 25.91 -5.26
C LEU A 135 0.48 24.65 -6.03
N THR A 136 0.62 23.47 -5.42
CA THR A 136 0.23 22.20 -6.03
C THR A 136 -1.28 22.12 -6.24
N VAL A 137 -2.07 22.56 -5.25
CA VAL A 137 -3.54 22.52 -5.30
C VAL A 137 -4.10 23.59 -6.23
N HIS A 138 -3.56 24.81 -6.18
CA HIS A 138 -4.08 25.96 -6.93
C HIS A 138 -3.35 26.23 -8.26
N GLY A 139 -2.30 25.48 -8.56
CA GLY A 139 -1.52 25.55 -9.79
C GLY A 139 -0.52 26.69 -9.80
N ALA A 140 -0.95 27.93 -9.60
CA ALA A 140 -0.09 29.09 -9.57
C ALA A 140 -0.67 30.18 -8.66
N ALA A 141 0.20 31.02 -8.13
CA ALA A 141 -0.17 32.18 -7.32
C ALA A 141 0.66 33.39 -7.75
N ASP A 142 0.08 34.59 -7.72
CA ASP A 142 0.84 35.82 -7.96
C ASP A 142 1.69 36.18 -6.73
N THR A 143 2.60 37.14 -6.91
CA THR A 143 3.52 37.56 -5.84
C THR A 143 2.77 38.10 -4.62
N LYS A 144 1.68 38.83 -4.80
CA LYS A 144 0.88 39.37 -3.70
C LYS A 144 0.17 38.27 -2.94
N GLU A 145 -0.33 37.24 -3.63
CA GLU A 145 -0.98 36.08 -3.03
C GLU A 145 0.02 35.29 -2.23
N LEU A 146 1.22 35.04 -2.76
CA LEU A 146 2.29 34.35 -2.07
C LEU A 146 2.76 35.06 -0.79
N GLU A 147 2.82 36.38 -0.83
CA GLU A 147 3.18 37.22 0.34
C GLU A 147 2.14 37.15 1.47
N ARG A 148 0.88 36.90 1.13
CA ARG A 148 -0.22 36.78 2.10
C ARG A 148 -0.37 35.35 2.68
N LEU A 149 0.26 34.37 2.07
CA LEU A 149 0.17 32.98 2.53
C LEU A 149 0.89 32.79 3.84
N ASN A 150 0.23 32.14 4.80
CA ASN A 150 0.86 31.58 5.97
C ASN A 150 1.09 30.08 5.75
N GLY A 151 2.24 29.73 5.19
CA GLY A 151 2.59 28.34 4.86
C GLY A 151 2.61 27.45 6.10
N LYS A 152 2.97 27.98 7.25
CA LYS A 152 2.97 27.24 8.51
C LYS A 152 1.56 26.79 8.92
N GLU A 153 0.56 27.68 8.80
CA GLU A 153 -0.85 27.33 9.05
C GLU A 153 -1.36 26.28 8.08
N ILE A 154 -1.03 26.41 6.79
CA ILE A 154 -1.39 25.44 5.77
C ILE A 154 -0.78 24.06 6.09
N ALA A 155 0.50 24.01 6.45
CA ALA A 155 1.17 22.78 6.82
C ALA A 155 0.57 22.16 8.09
N GLN A 156 0.25 22.95 9.10
CA GLN A 156 -0.40 22.47 10.32
C GLN A 156 -1.79 21.88 10.04
N ALA A 157 -2.57 22.50 9.15
CA ALA A 157 -3.85 21.97 8.73
C ALA A 157 -3.71 20.61 8.04
N LEU A 158 -2.69 20.43 7.21
CA LEU A 158 -2.38 19.12 6.59
C LEU A 158 -2.04 18.05 7.64
N ILE A 159 -1.24 18.39 8.63
CA ILE A 159 -0.83 17.47 9.70
C ILE A 159 -2.03 17.05 10.55
N THR A 160 -2.94 17.95 10.85
CA THR A 160 -4.15 17.69 11.66
C THR A 160 -5.27 17.02 10.86
N GLY A 161 -5.14 16.93 9.53
CA GLY A 161 -6.15 16.32 8.65
C GLY A 161 -7.37 17.18 8.38
N GLN A 162 -7.23 18.46 8.53
CA GLN A 162 -8.30 19.43 8.25
C GLN A 162 -8.18 20.06 6.87
#